data_e79b6db6dd2fa961145948f17f2e3ed8
#
_entry.id   e79b6db6dd2fa961145948f17f2e3ed8
#
_cell.length_a   1.000
_cell.length_b   1.000
_cell.length_c   1.000
_cell.angle_alpha   90.00
_cell.angle_beta   90.00
_cell.angle_gamma   90.00
#
_symmetry.space_group_name_H-M   'P 1'
#
loop_
_entity.id
_entity.type
_entity.pdbx_description
1 polymer ?
#
loop_
_entity_poly.entity_id
_entity_poly.type
_entity_poly.pdbx_seq_one_letter_code
_entity_poly.pdbx_strand_id
1 'polypeptide(L)'
;MKKGFFLRLFVLLMLTFFIAEQGRAQTYQRTSQGIKSTVQGINIDISFFSPVTVRILKSPDGWKYTKESLSVIGQPEKVKLSVSSKGGILTIKSHQLTVHLNEETGQITFASSDGKSLLQEQNKGARFDDFNDAGTKTFSVYQSFTLEKDEAIYGLGQLQNGKMSQRNQTKRLIQDNLEDVIPFFQSVKGYGLFWDNYSPTIFKDNQEETSFLSEVGDCIDYYFMYGENADGVVAQMRYLTGQVPMFPLWTYGFWQSRERYKSQKEIVGVVQKYRELGVPLDGIIQDWRYWGSNYLWNAMDFLNEEFSDPKKMMEDIHGMNAHIIISIWSAFGPHTKPYHELDKGNMLFNFHTWPESGSEKWPPNMDYPSGARVYDAYHPQARGVHDPRNLAG
;
A
#
# COMPACT_ATOMS: atom_id res chain seq x y z
N MET A 1 -48.78 36.33 48.82
CA MET A 1 -48.42 34.90 48.61
C MET A 1 -48.26 34.48 47.14
N LYS A 2 -48.75 35.17 46.12
CA LYS A 2 -48.65 34.75 44.70
C LYS A 2 -47.30 35.08 43.98
N LYS A 3 -46.54 36.08 44.43
CA LYS A 3 -45.23 36.47 43.79
C LYS A 3 -44.07 35.48 44.10
N GLY A 4 -44.09 34.79 45.24
CA GLY A 4 -43.02 33.85 45.61
C GLY A 4 -43.15 32.50 44.93
N PHE A 5 -44.33 32.10 44.46
CA PHE A 5 -44.56 30.85 43.78
C PHE A 5 -44.06 30.86 42.32
N PHE A 6 -44.27 31.97 41.61
CA PHE A 6 -43.79 32.12 40.24
C PHE A 6 -42.24 32.19 40.14
N LEU A 7 -41.61 32.81 41.13
CA LEU A 7 -40.14 32.90 41.15
C LEU A 7 -39.49 31.51 41.41
N ARG A 8 -40.10 30.70 42.29
CA ARG A 8 -39.64 29.32 42.56
C ARG A 8 -39.87 28.40 41.38
N LEU A 9 -40.95 28.54 40.62
CA LEU A 9 -41.23 27.76 39.42
C LEU A 9 -40.27 28.10 38.26
N PHE A 10 -39.93 29.39 38.13
CA PHE A 10 -38.98 29.87 37.13
C PHE A 10 -37.54 29.41 37.41
N VAL A 11 -37.12 29.39 38.68
CA VAL A 11 -35.81 28.89 39.10
C VAL A 11 -35.74 27.35 38.95
N LEU A 12 -36.83 26.62 39.23
CA LEU A 12 -36.88 25.17 39.01
C LEU A 12 -36.84 24.83 37.52
N LEU A 13 -37.53 25.57 36.64
CA LEU A 13 -37.46 25.38 35.19
C LEU A 13 -36.09 25.73 34.64
N MET A 14 -35.42 26.77 35.13
CA MET A 14 -34.04 27.10 34.72
C MET A 14 -33.03 26.05 35.20
N LEU A 15 -33.20 25.48 36.42
CA LEU A 15 -32.36 24.39 36.90
C LEU A 15 -32.56 23.09 36.09
N THR A 16 -33.81 22.79 35.68
CA THR A 16 -34.08 21.62 34.82
C THR A 16 -33.53 21.80 33.41
N PHE A 17 -33.51 23.03 32.88
CA PHE A 17 -32.83 23.31 31.59
C PHE A 17 -31.31 23.18 31.71
N PHE A 18 -30.68 23.63 32.80
CA PHE A 18 -29.24 23.49 33.03
C PHE A 18 -28.81 22.03 33.31
N ILE A 19 -29.68 21.23 33.91
CA ILE A 19 -29.37 19.79 34.15
C ILE A 19 -29.56 18.96 32.87
N ALA A 20 -30.42 19.37 31.94
CA ALA A 20 -30.61 18.67 30.67
C ALA A 20 -29.43 18.81 29.68
N GLU A 21 -28.56 19.83 29.83
CA GLU A 21 -27.33 19.94 29.03
C GLU A 21 -26.12 19.18 29.59
N GLN A 22 -26.17 18.70 30.85
CA GLN A 22 -25.03 18.04 31.48
C GLN A 22 -25.04 16.50 31.43
N GLY A 23 -25.94 15.87 30.68
CA GLY A 23 -26.17 14.41 30.74
C GLY A 23 -25.90 13.61 29.46
N ARG A 24 -25.31 14.15 28.40
CA ARG A 24 -24.82 13.28 27.31
C ARG A 24 -23.49 12.68 27.73
N ALA A 25 -23.50 11.38 28.01
CA ALA A 25 -22.26 10.62 28.19
C ALA A 25 -21.32 10.93 27.01
N GLN A 26 -20.07 11.21 27.32
CA GLN A 26 -19.07 11.50 26.30
C GLN A 26 -18.97 10.29 25.37
N THR A 27 -19.30 10.47 24.10
CA THR A 27 -19.36 9.40 23.08
C THR A 27 -17.99 9.00 22.56
N TYR A 28 -16.92 9.64 23.04
CA TYR A 28 -15.55 9.41 22.60
C TYR A 28 -14.54 9.47 23.75
N GLN A 29 -13.42 8.79 23.59
CA GLN A 29 -12.25 8.87 24.45
C GLN A 29 -11.16 9.69 23.76
N ARG A 30 -10.60 10.69 24.42
CA ARG A 30 -9.41 11.40 23.94
C ARG A 30 -8.16 10.53 24.07
N THR A 31 -7.31 10.60 23.05
CA THR A 31 -5.96 10.02 23.05
C THR A 31 -4.90 11.11 22.91
N SER A 32 -3.62 10.74 22.95
CA SER A 32 -2.52 11.70 22.71
C SER A 32 -2.48 12.21 21.26
N GLN A 33 -3.00 11.43 20.30
CA GLN A 33 -3.01 11.75 18.88
C GLN A 33 -4.39 12.09 18.31
N GLY A 34 -5.48 11.97 19.09
CA GLY A 34 -6.81 12.21 18.56
C GLY A 34 -7.93 11.69 19.44
N ILE A 35 -8.75 10.79 18.89
CA ILE A 35 -9.91 10.23 19.63
C ILE A 35 -10.14 8.75 19.26
N LYS A 36 -10.83 8.05 20.17
CA LYS A 36 -11.50 6.77 19.93
C LYS A 36 -12.97 6.91 20.21
N SER A 37 -13.80 6.31 19.38
CA SER A 37 -15.26 6.30 19.51
C SER A 37 -15.81 4.97 19.02
N THR A 38 -17.00 4.59 19.47
CA THR A 38 -17.75 3.46 18.92
C THR A 38 -19.10 3.97 18.41
N VAL A 39 -19.36 3.79 17.12
CA VAL A 39 -20.59 4.22 16.47
C VAL A 39 -21.19 3.06 15.71
N GLN A 40 -22.45 2.72 15.99
CA GLN A 40 -23.18 1.62 15.35
C GLN A 40 -22.43 0.27 15.34
N GLY A 41 -21.74 -0.07 16.42
CA GLY A 41 -20.99 -1.32 16.53
C GLY A 41 -19.66 -1.34 15.78
N ILE A 42 -19.17 -0.17 15.34
CA ILE A 42 -17.85 0.00 14.74
C ILE A 42 -16.99 0.88 15.65
N ASN A 43 -15.85 0.35 16.06
CA ASN A 43 -14.81 1.12 16.73
C ASN A 43 -14.09 1.98 15.70
N ILE A 44 -13.91 3.26 15.99
CA ILE A 44 -13.29 4.26 15.13
C ILE A 44 -12.16 4.92 15.91
N ASP A 45 -10.93 4.82 15.41
CA ASP A 45 -9.76 5.53 15.91
C ASP A 45 -9.34 6.58 14.87
N ILE A 46 -9.31 7.84 15.28
CA ILE A 46 -8.87 8.96 14.46
C ILE A 46 -7.58 9.49 15.07
N SER A 47 -6.45 9.25 14.42
CA SER A 47 -5.12 9.54 14.95
C SER A 47 -4.32 10.43 14.00
N PHE A 48 -3.95 11.64 14.46
CA PHE A 48 -3.10 12.57 13.72
C PHE A 48 -1.63 12.13 13.80
N PHE A 49 -1.03 11.90 12.64
CA PHE A 49 0.40 11.64 12.47
C PHE A 49 1.21 12.93 12.32
N SER A 50 0.62 13.93 11.67
CA SER A 50 1.14 15.28 11.55
C SER A 50 -0.05 16.28 11.55
N PRO A 51 0.17 17.61 11.54
CA PRO A 51 -0.95 18.55 11.43
C PRO A 51 -1.84 18.36 10.20
N VAL A 52 -1.37 17.65 9.17
CA VAL A 52 -2.04 17.47 7.88
C VAL A 52 -2.26 16.00 7.51
N THR A 53 -1.78 15.05 8.32
CA THR A 53 -1.91 13.62 8.05
C THR A 53 -2.65 12.94 9.18
N VAL A 54 -3.72 12.21 8.83
CA VAL A 54 -4.60 11.53 9.78
C VAL A 54 -4.78 10.07 9.36
N ARG A 55 -4.59 9.15 10.31
CA ARG A 55 -4.96 7.75 10.17
C ARG A 55 -6.39 7.56 10.66
N ILE A 56 -7.17 6.83 9.89
CA ILE A 56 -8.49 6.33 10.26
C ILE A 56 -8.42 4.81 10.33
N LEU A 57 -8.71 4.28 11.51
CA LEU A 57 -8.77 2.85 11.76
C LEU A 57 -10.18 2.49 12.24
N LYS A 58 -10.82 1.54 11.55
CA LYS A 58 -12.16 1.06 11.92
C LYS A 58 -12.15 -0.45 12.06
N SER A 59 -12.86 -0.98 13.05
CA SER A 59 -13.05 -2.41 13.23
C SER A 59 -14.42 -2.70 13.86
N PRO A 60 -14.97 -3.91 13.69
CA PRO A 60 -16.16 -4.33 14.43
C PRO A 60 -15.92 -4.23 15.94
N ASP A 61 -16.94 -3.80 16.70
CA ASP A 61 -16.85 -3.73 18.16
C ASP A 61 -16.60 -5.11 18.76
N GLY A 62 -15.72 -5.16 19.76
CA GLY A 62 -15.32 -6.42 20.40
C GLY A 62 -14.31 -7.26 19.58
N TRP A 63 -13.99 -6.90 18.33
CA TRP A 63 -12.97 -7.61 17.54
C TRP A 63 -11.56 -7.29 18.05
N LYS A 64 -10.79 -8.35 18.33
CA LYS A 64 -9.41 -8.22 18.82
C LYS A 64 -8.43 -8.58 17.69
N TYR A 65 -7.53 -7.67 17.36
CA TYR A 65 -6.52 -7.85 16.35
C TYR A 65 -5.27 -7.02 16.67
N THR A 66 -4.19 -7.32 16.00
CA THR A 66 -2.96 -6.50 16.01
C THR A 66 -2.71 -6.02 14.59
N LYS A 67 -2.61 -4.71 14.41
CA LYS A 67 -2.32 -4.10 13.10
C LYS A 67 -0.95 -3.44 13.15
N GLU A 68 -0.01 -4.09 12.49
CA GLU A 68 1.29 -3.50 12.14
C GLU A 68 1.27 -3.14 10.65
N SER A 69 1.73 -1.95 10.31
CA SER A 69 1.90 -1.57 8.93
C SER A 69 3.25 -2.04 8.42
N LEU A 70 3.27 -2.69 7.25
CA LEU A 70 4.51 -3.02 6.55
C LEU A 70 5.02 -1.84 5.70
N SER A 71 4.15 -0.85 5.45
CA SER A 71 4.44 0.29 4.59
C SER A 71 4.71 1.57 5.37
N VAL A 72 4.08 1.75 6.53
CA VAL A 72 4.17 2.98 7.31
C VAL A 72 5.19 2.81 8.43
N ILE A 73 6.32 3.50 8.30
CA ILE A 73 7.39 3.57 9.30
C ILE A 73 7.39 4.88 10.08
N GLY A 74 6.67 5.89 9.57
CA GLY A 74 6.50 7.19 10.21
C GLY A 74 5.83 7.06 11.57
N GLN A 75 6.31 7.83 12.54
CA GLN A 75 5.73 7.84 13.88
C GLN A 75 4.89 9.11 14.08
N PRO A 76 3.75 9.02 14.80
CA PRO A 76 2.93 10.20 15.06
C PRO A 76 3.69 11.31 15.79
N GLU A 77 3.64 12.52 15.27
CA GLU A 77 4.15 13.71 15.93
C GLU A 77 3.23 14.16 17.07
N LYS A 78 3.75 15.02 17.95
CA LYS A 78 2.92 15.68 18.93
C LYS A 78 2.16 16.86 18.29
N VAL A 79 0.91 16.63 17.91
CA VAL A 79 0.04 17.64 17.30
C VAL A 79 -0.85 18.31 18.35
N LYS A 80 -0.92 19.65 18.32
CA LYS A 80 -1.89 20.39 19.14
C LYS A 80 -3.27 20.27 18.51
N LEU A 81 -4.18 19.57 19.19
CA LEU A 81 -5.54 19.31 18.70
C LEU A 81 -6.58 19.99 19.59
N SER A 82 -7.60 20.56 18.97
CA SER A 82 -8.87 20.89 19.62
C SER A 82 -9.91 19.83 19.28
N VAL A 83 -10.72 19.44 20.26
CA VAL A 83 -11.79 18.45 20.09
C VAL A 83 -13.05 19.01 20.73
N SER A 84 -14.14 19.05 19.96
CA SER A 84 -15.44 19.52 20.40
C SER A 84 -16.56 18.68 19.77
N SER A 85 -17.64 18.43 20.50
CA SER A 85 -18.86 17.82 19.97
C SER A 85 -20.00 18.84 20.02
N LYS A 86 -20.70 19.01 18.90
CA LYS A 86 -21.86 19.87 18.79
C LYS A 86 -22.84 19.31 17.76
N GLY A 87 -24.10 19.17 18.16
CA GLY A 87 -25.16 18.73 17.23
C GLY A 87 -24.96 17.35 16.64
N GLY A 88 -24.30 16.40 17.36
CA GLY A 88 -24.02 15.06 16.88
C GLY A 88 -22.81 14.97 15.92
N ILE A 89 -22.04 16.07 15.81
CA ILE A 89 -20.78 16.08 15.05
C ILE A 89 -19.62 16.31 16.00
N LEU A 90 -18.73 15.32 16.08
CA LEU A 90 -17.47 15.43 16.78
C LEU A 90 -16.43 16.00 15.83
N THR A 91 -15.83 17.13 16.20
CA THR A 91 -14.84 17.86 15.40
C THR A 91 -13.47 17.76 16.06
N ILE A 92 -12.48 17.25 15.32
CA ILE A 92 -11.07 17.19 15.70
C ILE A 92 -10.31 18.12 14.75
N LYS A 93 -9.60 19.10 15.30
CA LYS A 93 -8.95 20.14 14.49
C LYS A 93 -7.51 20.35 14.90
N SER A 94 -6.61 20.28 13.92
CA SER A 94 -5.25 20.84 13.97
C SER A 94 -5.27 22.29 13.49
N HIS A 95 -4.11 22.90 13.31
CA HIS A 95 -4.04 24.24 12.71
C HIS A 95 -4.18 24.25 11.18
N GLN A 96 -4.16 23.08 10.50
CA GLN A 96 -4.25 22.97 9.04
C GLN A 96 -5.40 22.08 8.55
N LEU A 97 -5.84 21.13 9.36
CA LEU A 97 -6.83 20.14 8.96
C LEU A 97 -7.95 20.02 10.01
N THR A 98 -9.16 19.84 9.52
CA THR A 98 -10.36 19.56 10.34
C THR A 98 -10.93 18.21 9.93
N VAL A 99 -11.18 17.35 10.90
CA VAL A 99 -11.87 16.06 10.73
C VAL A 99 -13.17 16.11 11.51
N HIS A 100 -14.26 15.76 10.85
CA HIS A 100 -15.57 15.65 11.48
C HIS A 100 -16.00 14.17 11.49
N LEU A 101 -16.44 13.69 12.63
CA LEU A 101 -17.08 12.40 12.80
C LEU A 101 -18.57 12.64 13.13
N ASN A 102 -19.45 12.11 12.32
CA ASN A 102 -20.86 12.04 12.63
C ASN A 102 -21.08 10.95 13.70
N GLU A 103 -21.52 11.36 14.88
CA GLU A 103 -21.68 10.47 16.05
C GLU A 103 -22.89 9.51 15.93
N GLU A 104 -23.77 9.74 14.95
CA GLU A 104 -24.91 8.86 14.67
C GLU A 104 -24.59 7.82 13.59
N THR A 105 -23.85 8.22 12.55
CA THR A 105 -23.64 7.38 11.36
C THR A 105 -22.24 6.79 11.24
N GLY A 106 -21.25 7.33 11.98
CA GLY A 106 -19.85 6.97 11.86
C GLY A 106 -19.15 7.51 10.62
N GLN A 107 -19.82 8.36 9.83
CA GLN A 107 -19.27 9.00 8.65
C GLN A 107 -18.18 10.01 9.02
N ILE A 108 -17.07 9.98 8.28
CA ILE A 108 -15.96 10.93 8.46
C ILE A 108 -15.90 11.88 7.26
N THR A 109 -15.64 13.17 7.54
CA THR A 109 -15.39 14.16 6.51
C THR A 109 -14.13 14.96 6.84
N PHE A 110 -13.42 15.38 5.80
CA PHE A 110 -12.16 16.11 5.90
C PHE A 110 -12.32 17.49 5.26
N ALA A 111 -11.85 18.51 5.95
CA ALA A 111 -11.82 19.88 5.46
C ALA A 111 -10.49 20.53 5.85
N SER A 112 -10.01 21.48 5.05
CA SER A 112 -8.90 22.35 5.44
C SER A 112 -9.30 23.24 6.63
N SER A 113 -8.35 23.89 7.27
CA SER A 113 -8.61 24.73 8.45
C SER A 113 -9.47 25.95 8.15
N ASP A 114 -9.50 26.42 6.91
CA ASP A 114 -10.35 27.50 6.39
C ASP A 114 -11.75 27.02 5.96
N GLY A 115 -12.03 25.70 6.07
CA GLY A 115 -13.34 25.12 5.84
C GLY A 115 -13.60 24.63 4.40
N LYS A 116 -12.59 24.60 3.53
CA LYS A 116 -12.72 24.00 2.19
C LYS A 116 -12.94 22.49 2.35
N SER A 117 -14.04 21.95 1.80
CA SER A 117 -14.30 20.51 1.78
C SER A 117 -13.27 19.79 0.91
N LEU A 118 -12.66 18.75 1.46
CA LEU A 118 -11.64 17.95 0.77
C LEU A 118 -12.18 16.58 0.36
N LEU A 119 -12.52 15.73 1.33
CA LEU A 119 -13.00 14.38 1.09
C LEU A 119 -14.10 14.04 2.09
N GLN A 120 -15.04 13.22 1.67
CA GLN A 120 -16.13 12.72 2.50
C GLN A 120 -16.29 11.22 2.31
N GLU A 121 -16.36 10.46 3.43
CA GLU A 121 -16.86 9.08 3.37
C GLU A 121 -18.34 9.08 3.01
N GLN A 122 -18.82 8.01 2.40
CA GLN A 122 -20.26 7.82 2.25
C GLN A 122 -20.92 7.47 3.58
N ASN A 123 -22.16 7.85 3.73
CA ASN A 123 -22.98 7.42 4.86
C ASN A 123 -23.11 5.89 4.83
N LYS A 124 -22.79 5.22 5.95
CA LYS A 124 -22.69 3.75 6.04
C LYS A 124 -21.74 3.14 5.01
N GLY A 125 -20.69 3.88 4.65
CA GLY A 125 -19.70 3.46 3.68
C GLY A 125 -18.71 2.41 4.17
N ALA A 126 -18.65 2.13 5.47
CA ALA A 126 -17.82 1.08 6.06
C ALA A 126 -18.60 -0.25 6.14
N ARG A 127 -17.98 -1.35 5.71
CA ARG A 127 -18.56 -2.71 5.78
C ARG A 127 -17.50 -3.74 6.09
N PHE A 128 -17.92 -4.75 6.87
CA PHE A 128 -17.13 -5.91 7.27
C PHE A 128 -17.96 -7.15 6.97
N ASP A 129 -17.58 -7.91 5.95
CA ASP A 129 -18.24 -9.15 5.58
C ASP A 129 -17.40 -10.33 6.09
N ASP A 130 -17.99 -11.28 6.81
CA ASP A 130 -17.28 -12.43 7.36
C ASP A 130 -16.48 -13.16 6.27
N PHE A 131 -15.22 -13.43 6.52
CA PHE A 131 -14.32 -14.13 5.62
C PHE A 131 -13.52 -15.19 6.39
N ASN A 132 -13.26 -16.32 5.73
CA ASN A 132 -12.42 -17.39 6.27
C ASN A 132 -11.14 -17.50 5.44
N ASP A 133 -10.05 -16.97 5.97
CA ASP A 133 -8.74 -17.06 5.33
C ASP A 133 -8.02 -18.32 5.79
N ALA A 134 -8.11 -19.37 4.99
CA ALA A 134 -7.46 -20.66 5.23
C ALA A 134 -7.67 -21.24 6.65
N GLY A 135 -8.88 -21.07 7.19
CA GLY A 135 -9.24 -21.51 8.54
C GLY A 135 -9.17 -20.43 9.61
N THR A 136 -8.63 -19.25 9.30
CA THR A 136 -8.61 -18.09 10.19
C THR A 136 -9.82 -17.21 9.92
N LYS A 137 -10.62 -16.94 10.97
CA LYS A 137 -11.75 -16.02 10.86
C LYS A 137 -11.23 -14.58 10.74
N THR A 138 -11.70 -13.84 9.75
CA THR A 138 -11.41 -12.44 9.49
C THR A 138 -12.56 -11.81 8.70
N PHE A 139 -12.34 -10.72 7.96
CA PHE A 139 -13.35 -10.04 7.15
C PHE A 139 -12.83 -9.70 5.75
N SER A 140 -13.75 -9.58 4.79
CA SER A 140 -13.57 -8.69 3.66
C SER A 140 -13.94 -7.28 4.11
N VAL A 141 -13.08 -6.30 3.83
CA VAL A 141 -13.23 -4.94 4.36
C VAL A 141 -13.47 -3.93 3.22
N TYR A 142 -14.46 -3.08 3.41
CA TYR A 142 -14.90 -2.13 2.41
C TYR A 142 -15.08 -0.74 3.00
N GLN A 143 -14.63 0.29 2.27
CA GLN A 143 -14.93 1.69 2.57
C GLN A 143 -15.18 2.45 1.28
N SER A 144 -16.25 3.27 1.27
CA SER A 144 -16.58 4.15 0.15
C SER A 144 -16.54 5.62 0.51
N PHE A 145 -16.26 6.42 -0.50
CA PHE A 145 -16.09 7.87 -0.46
C PHE A 145 -16.93 8.53 -1.56
N THR A 146 -17.21 9.81 -1.37
CA THR A 146 -17.82 10.66 -2.40
C THR A 146 -16.79 11.68 -2.87
N LEU A 147 -16.50 11.68 -4.17
CA LEU A 147 -15.68 12.67 -4.83
C LEU A 147 -16.58 13.65 -5.61
N GLU A 148 -16.13 14.88 -5.79
CA GLU A 148 -16.83 15.85 -6.63
C GLU A 148 -16.82 15.40 -8.11
N LYS A 149 -17.81 15.80 -8.88
CA LYS A 149 -18.00 15.36 -10.27
C LYS A 149 -16.79 15.65 -11.16
N ASP A 150 -16.20 16.84 -10.99
CA ASP A 150 -15.10 17.30 -11.83
C ASP A 150 -13.72 17.11 -11.15
N GLU A 151 -13.68 16.37 -10.05
CA GLU A 151 -12.47 16.07 -9.32
C GLU A 151 -11.67 14.97 -10.02
N ALA A 152 -10.48 15.27 -10.50
CA ALA A 152 -9.56 14.27 -11.02
C ALA A 152 -8.71 13.65 -9.90
N ILE A 153 -8.44 12.35 -10.03
CA ILE A 153 -7.53 11.62 -9.13
C ILE A 153 -6.46 10.88 -9.95
N TYR A 154 -5.26 10.80 -9.39
CA TYR A 154 -4.08 10.18 -9.99
C TYR A 154 -3.44 9.23 -9.00
N GLY A 155 -2.82 8.14 -9.48
CA GLY A 155 -2.13 7.18 -8.63
C GLY A 155 -2.49 5.73 -8.96
N LEU A 156 -2.66 4.91 -7.92
CA LEU A 156 -2.87 3.47 -7.95
C LEU A 156 -1.66 2.67 -8.46
N GLY A 157 -0.51 3.31 -8.64
CA GLY A 157 0.73 2.70 -9.10
C GLY A 157 1.01 2.92 -10.59
N GLN A 158 1.84 2.06 -11.17
CA GLN A 158 2.14 2.04 -12.60
C GLN A 158 1.19 1.10 -13.32
N LEU A 159 0.21 1.66 -14.01
CA LEU A 159 -0.84 0.93 -14.70
C LEU A 159 -0.67 1.08 -16.22
N GLN A 160 -0.83 -0.02 -16.97
CA GLN A 160 -0.76 0.00 -18.44
C GLN A 160 -2.14 0.22 -19.10
N ASN A 161 -3.02 0.97 -18.45
CA ASN A 161 -4.37 1.25 -18.93
C ASN A 161 -4.47 2.47 -19.87
N GLY A 162 -3.37 3.16 -20.11
CA GLY A 162 -3.32 4.36 -20.96
C GLY A 162 -4.07 5.57 -20.41
N LYS A 163 -4.40 5.58 -19.13
CA LYS A 163 -5.17 6.66 -18.48
C LYS A 163 -4.34 7.34 -17.40
N MET A 164 -4.30 8.65 -17.45
CA MET A 164 -3.68 9.46 -16.40
C MET A 164 -4.63 9.61 -15.21
N SER A 165 -5.88 10.00 -15.43
CA SER A 165 -6.88 10.08 -14.37
C SER A 165 -7.53 8.72 -14.13
N GLN A 166 -7.65 8.33 -12.87
CA GLN A 166 -8.23 7.06 -12.44
C GLN A 166 -9.74 7.18 -12.12
N ARG A 167 -10.41 8.24 -12.61
CA ARG A 167 -11.86 8.38 -12.52
C ARG A 167 -12.58 7.41 -13.45
N ASN A 168 -13.73 6.93 -13.00
CA ASN A 168 -14.58 5.97 -13.73
C ASN A 168 -13.82 4.69 -14.11
N GLN A 169 -13.03 4.16 -13.18
CA GLN A 169 -12.27 2.94 -13.33
C GLN A 169 -12.66 1.90 -12.28
N THR A 170 -12.62 0.64 -12.67
CA THR A 170 -12.56 -0.48 -11.73
C THR A 170 -11.23 -1.18 -11.95
N LYS A 171 -10.42 -1.29 -10.90
CA LYS A 171 -9.10 -1.88 -10.97
C LYS A 171 -8.90 -2.88 -9.83
N ARG A 172 -8.44 -4.07 -10.16
CA ARG A 172 -7.97 -5.03 -9.17
C ARG A 172 -6.50 -4.68 -8.87
N LEU A 173 -6.24 -4.28 -7.64
CA LEU A 173 -4.90 -3.94 -7.16
C LEU A 173 -4.22 -5.21 -6.66
N ILE A 174 -3.38 -5.78 -7.50
CA ILE A 174 -2.53 -6.93 -7.22
C ILE A 174 -1.26 -6.76 -8.03
N GLN A 175 -0.11 -7.08 -7.44
CA GLN A 175 1.16 -7.07 -8.17
C GLN A 175 1.14 -8.19 -9.20
N ASP A 176 1.49 -7.87 -10.43
CA ASP A 176 1.62 -8.83 -11.51
C ASP A 176 2.79 -8.49 -12.45
N ASN A 177 2.90 -9.21 -13.57
CA ASN A 177 4.00 -9.02 -14.51
C ASN A 177 3.96 -7.70 -15.29
N LEU A 178 2.84 -7.01 -15.31
CA LEU A 178 2.63 -5.81 -16.14
C LEU A 178 2.39 -4.54 -15.32
N GLU A 179 2.06 -4.68 -14.06
CA GLU A 179 1.61 -3.56 -13.24
C GLU A 179 2.20 -3.60 -11.83
N ASP A 180 2.72 -2.45 -11.40
CA ASP A 180 3.13 -2.21 -10.02
C ASP A 180 2.05 -1.39 -9.33
N VAL A 181 1.23 -2.03 -8.50
CA VAL A 181 0.09 -1.37 -7.87
C VAL A 181 0.46 -0.79 -6.51
N ILE A 182 -0.08 0.40 -6.23
CA ILE A 182 0.06 1.08 -4.94
C ILE A 182 -1.36 1.55 -4.55
N PRO A 183 -1.93 1.11 -3.42
CA PRO A 183 -3.27 1.49 -3.01
C PRO A 183 -3.32 2.93 -2.46
N PHE A 184 -2.87 3.86 -3.27
CA PHE A 184 -2.78 5.29 -3.01
C PHE A 184 -3.24 6.08 -4.22
N PHE A 185 -4.05 7.11 -3.98
CA PHE A 185 -4.34 8.14 -4.97
C PHE A 185 -4.20 9.54 -4.38
N GLN A 186 -3.96 10.51 -5.25
CA GLN A 186 -4.02 11.94 -4.92
C GLN A 186 -5.03 12.67 -5.79
N SER A 187 -5.69 13.65 -5.21
CA SER A 187 -6.70 14.49 -5.85
C SER A 187 -6.14 15.85 -6.25
N VAL A 188 -6.68 16.42 -7.35
CA VAL A 188 -6.43 17.82 -7.74
C VAL A 188 -6.82 18.82 -6.66
N LYS A 189 -7.58 18.42 -5.65
CA LYS A 189 -7.93 19.26 -4.48
C LYS A 189 -6.78 19.39 -3.47
N GLY A 190 -5.62 18.74 -3.73
CA GLY A 190 -4.42 18.80 -2.90
C GLY A 190 -4.46 17.88 -1.69
N TYR A 191 -5.18 16.76 -1.77
CA TYR A 191 -5.12 15.69 -0.77
C TYR A 191 -4.77 14.35 -1.39
N GLY A 192 -4.31 13.41 -0.57
CA GLY A 192 -4.09 12.02 -0.92
C GLY A 192 -4.77 11.09 0.07
N LEU A 193 -5.05 9.88 -0.39
CA LEU A 193 -5.55 8.78 0.42
C LEU A 193 -4.69 7.54 0.17
N PHE A 194 -4.15 6.98 1.24
CA PHE A 194 -3.41 5.72 1.23
C PHE A 194 -4.21 4.67 2.00
N TRP A 195 -4.56 3.58 1.32
CA TRP A 195 -5.28 2.44 1.86
C TRP A 195 -4.27 1.37 2.30
N ASP A 196 -4.14 1.14 3.62
CA ASP A 196 -3.12 0.26 4.19
C ASP A 196 -3.67 -1.15 4.41
N ASN A 197 -3.78 -1.89 3.31
CA ASN A 197 -4.16 -3.30 3.30
C ASN A 197 -3.29 -4.06 2.28
N TYR A 198 -2.90 -5.30 2.58
CA TYR A 198 -1.94 -6.12 1.82
C TYR A 198 -2.60 -7.23 1.00
N SER A 199 -3.89 -7.44 1.16
CA SER A 199 -4.63 -8.43 0.37
C SER A 199 -5.04 -7.85 -0.99
N PRO A 200 -5.41 -8.72 -1.96
CA PRO A 200 -6.00 -8.25 -3.19
C PRO A 200 -7.13 -7.26 -2.92
N THR A 201 -7.06 -6.11 -3.55
CA THR A 201 -8.00 -5.00 -3.31
C THR A 201 -8.64 -4.56 -4.63
N ILE A 202 -9.94 -4.37 -4.64
CA ILE A 202 -10.65 -3.76 -5.75
C ILE A 202 -10.81 -2.28 -5.45
N PHE A 203 -10.19 -1.43 -6.27
CA PHE A 203 -10.51 -0.02 -6.37
C PHE A 203 -11.64 0.15 -7.39
N LYS A 204 -12.66 0.90 -7.04
CA LYS A 204 -13.75 1.25 -7.93
C LYS A 204 -14.07 2.73 -7.82
N ASP A 205 -14.16 3.40 -8.96
CA ASP A 205 -14.67 4.77 -9.05
C ASP A 205 -15.72 4.86 -10.16
N ASN A 206 -16.85 5.43 -9.83
CA ASN A 206 -17.93 5.73 -10.76
C ASN A 206 -18.69 6.99 -10.31
N GLN A 207 -19.88 7.25 -10.87
CA GLN A 207 -20.69 8.43 -10.51
C GLN A 207 -21.31 8.33 -9.10
N GLU A 208 -21.39 7.14 -8.52
CA GLU A 208 -22.06 6.88 -7.24
C GLU A 208 -21.05 6.85 -6.09
N GLU A 209 -19.86 6.28 -6.32
CA GLU A 209 -18.88 6.05 -5.26
C GLU A 209 -17.44 5.97 -5.80
N THR A 210 -16.50 6.27 -4.90
CA THR A 210 -15.10 5.85 -4.98
C THR A 210 -14.84 4.92 -3.81
N SER A 211 -14.38 3.69 -4.04
CA SER A 211 -14.28 2.69 -2.97
C SER A 211 -13.07 1.79 -3.07
N PHE A 212 -12.70 1.25 -1.92
CA PHE A 212 -11.75 0.14 -1.78
C PHE A 212 -12.47 -1.04 -1.13
N LEU A 213 -12.32 -2.22 -1.73
CA LEU A 213 -12.75 -3.50 -1.19
C LEU A 213 -11.55 -4.42 -1.13
N SER A 214 -11.06 -4.71 0.05
CA SER A 214 -9.98 -5.69 0.27
C SER A 214 -10.55 -7.05 0.63
N GLU A 215 -9.97 -8.10 0.05
CA GLU A 215 -10.44 -9.47 0.21
C GLU A 215 -10.28 -9.96 1.65
N VAL A 216 -9.17 -9.59 2.31
CA VAL A 216 -8.85 -10.00 3.68
C VAL A 216 -8.39 -8.81 4.51
N GLY A 217 -8.94 -8.65 5.71
CA GLY A 217 -8.51 -7.63 6.67
C GLY A 217 -9.26 -7.69 7.99
N ASP A 218 -8.56 -7.43 9.08
CA ASP A 218 -9.15 -7.32 10.42
C ASP A 218 -9.74 -5.94 10.70
N CYS A 219 -9.40 -4.97 9.86
CA CYS A 219 -9.81 -3.59 10.03
C CYS A 219 -9.76 -2.84 8.68
N ILE A 220 -10.51 -1.77 8.60
CA ILE A 220 -10.34 -0.70 7.62
C ILE A 220 -9.23 0.20 8.16
N ASP A 221 -8.19 0.44 7.37
CA ASP A 221 -7.05 1.27 7.75
C ASP A 221 -6.65 2.14 6.55
N TYR A 222 -6.80 3.45 6.70
CA TYR A 222 -6.35 4.37 5.68
C TYR A 222 -5.81 5.66 6.27
N TYR A 223 -4.93 6.31 5.50
CA TYR A 223 -4.33 7.59 5.82
C TYR A 223 -4.84 8.65 4.86
N PHE A 224 -5.38 9.71 5.42
CA PHE A 224 -5.72 10.93 4.69
C PHE A 224 -4.58 11.95 4.87
N MET A 225 -4.13 12.54 3.77
CA MET A 225 -3.02 13.49 3.73
C MET A 225 -3.43 14.75 3.01
N TYR A 226 -3.30 15.91 3.66
CA TYR A 226 -3.55 17.21 3.03
C TYR A 226 -2.20 17.90 2.72
N GLY A 227 -1.89 18.05 1.45
CA GLY A 227 -0.63 18.63 0.98
C GLY A 227 -0.80 19.98 0.28
N GLU A 228 -2.05 20.50 0.17
CA GLU A 228 -2.43 21.69 -0.60
C GLU A 228 -2.23 21.53 -2.12
N ASN A 229 -1.21 20.81 -2.52
CA ASN A 229 -0.87 20.46 -3.91
C ASN A 229 -0.23 19.07 -4.00
N ALA A 230 0.08 18.63 -5.21
CA ALA A 230 0.64 17.30 -5.46
C ALA A 230 1.97 17.04 -4.73
N ASP A 231 2.87 18.01 -4.74
CA ASP A 231 4.18 17.88 -4.09
C ASP A 231 4.06 17.73 -2.58
N GLY A 232 3.15 18.53 -1.97
CA GLY A 232 2.85 18.42 -0.55
C GLY A 232 2.23 17.07 -0.18
N VAL A 233 1.36 16.51 -1.01
CA VAL A 233 0.80 15.16 -0.81
C VAL A 233 1.89 14.09 -0.88
N VAL A 234 2.77 14.15 -1.88
CA VAL A 234 3.91 13.23 -2.00
C VAL A 234 4.86 13.37 -0.81
N ALA A 235 5.10 14.60 -0.31
CA ALA A 235 5.91 14.81 0.88
C ALA A 235 5.31 14.12 2.12
N GLN A 236 3.97 14.17 2.29
CA GLN A 236 3.29 13.47 3.39
C GLN A 236 3.35 11.93 3.21
N MET A 237 3.22 11.42 1.98
CA MET A 237 3.39 9.99 1.71
C MET A 237 4.80 9.53 2.07
N ARG A 238 5.83 10.30 1.71
CA ARG A 238 7.22 10.02 2.10
C ARG A 238 7.47 10.14 3.60
N TYR A 239 6.77 11.03 4.29
CA TYR A 239 6.81 11.08 5.76
C TYR A 239 6.27 9.79 6.38
N LEU A 240 5.20 9.24 5.84
CA LEU A 240 4.62 7.98 6.32
C LEU A 240 5.51 6.77 5.98
N THR A 241 5.92 6.65 4.72
CA THR A 241 6.55 5.41 4.19
C THR A 241 8.08 5.45 4.18
N GLY A 242 8.67 6.57 4.54
CA GLY A 242 10.11 6.77 4.49
C GLY A 242 10.58 7.44 3.19
N GLN A 243 11.83 7.85 3.23
CA GLN A 243 12.44 8.56 2.10
C GLN A 243 13.14 7.59 1.16
N VAL A 244 12.88 7.73 -0.13
CA VAL A 244 13.63 7.04 -1.17
C VAL A 244 15.00 7.71 -1.33
N PRO A 245 16.12 6.96 -1.34
CA PRO A 245 17.43 7.52 -1.62
C PRO A 245 17.51 8.05 -3.06
N MET A 246 18.36 9.05 -3.28
CA MET A 246 18.67 9.50 -4.63
C MET A 246 19.47 8.41 -5.36
N PHE A 247 18.94 7.93 -6.47
CA PHE A 247 19.65 6.98 -7.31
C PHE A 247 20.73 7.68 -8.16
N PRO A 248 21.79 6.95 -8.60
CA PRO A 248 22.74 7.45 -9.57
C PRO A 248 22.07 7.88 -10.88
N LEU A 249 22.62 8.90 -11.56
CA LEU A 249 21.99 9.45 -12.76
C LEU A 249 21.75 8.42 -13.87
N TRP A 250 22.66 7.47 -14.03
CA TRP A 250 22.56 6.42 -15.06
C TRP A 250 21.35 5.50 -14.89
N THR A 251 20.77 5.39 -13.68
CA THR A 251 19.57 4.58 -13.45
C THR A 251 18.32 5.17 -14.13
N TYR A 252 18.33 6.48 -14.42
CA TYR A 252 17.26 7.19 -15.11
C TYR A 252 17.47 7.25 -16.64
N GLY A 253 18.54 6.64 -17.15
CA GLY A 253 18.85 6.58 -18.56
C GLY A 253 18.14 5.44 -19.29
N PHE A 254 18.63 5.09 -20.48
CA PHE A 254 18.04 4.04 -21.28
C PHE A 254 18.58 2.66 -20.90
N TRP A 255 17.67 1.74 -20.62
CA TRP A 255 17.95 0.34 -20.33
C TRP A 255 17.41 -0.55 -21.43
N GLN A 256 18.31 -1.30 -22.09
CA GLN A 256 17.93 -2.27 -23.09
C GLN A 256 17.56 -3.59 -22.42
N SER A 257 16.37 -4.06 -22.70
CA SER A 257 15.87 -5.37 -22.26
C SER A 257 15.24 -6.13 -23.42
N ARG A 258 15.18 -7.44 -23.28
CA ARG A 258 14.34 -8.35 -24.06
C ARG A 258 13.99 -9.55 -23.18
N GLU A 259 13.11 -10.42 -23.62
CA GLU A 259 12.70 -11.60 -22.85
C GLU A 259 13.91 -12.31 -22.23
N ARG A 260 14.97 -12.53 -23.03
CA ARG A 260 16.30 -12.97 -22.58
C ARG A 260 17.32 -12.88 -23.70
N TYR A 261 18.57 -12.67 -23.36
CA TYR A 261 19.70 -12.96 -24.21
C TYR A 261 20.11 -14.41 -24.00
N LYS A 262 20.50 -15.10 -25.09
CA LYS A 262 20.74 -16.56 -25.06
C LYS A 262 22.15 -16.90 -24.66
N SER A 263 23.09 -15.97 -24.77
CA SER A 263 24.50 -16.19 -24.44
C SER A 263 25.19 -14.90 -23.99
N GLN A 264 26.31 -15.08 -23.31
CA GLN A 264 27.25 -14.02 -22.96
C GLN A 264 27.70 -13.22 -24.19
N LYS A 265 28.01 -13.92 -25.30
CA LYS A 265 28.40 -13.27 -26.56
C LYS A 265 27.29 -12.37 -27.11
N GLU A 266 26.04 -12.83 -27.05
CA GLU A 266 24.89 -12.07 -27.54
C GLU A 266 24.72 -10.76 -26.77
N ILE A 267 24.65 -10.82 -25.44
CA ILE A 267 24.40 -9.63 -24.62
C ILE A 267 25.52 -8.60 -24.73
N VAL A 268 26.79 -9.03 -24.73
CA VAL A 268 27.94 -8.14 -24.95
C VAL A 268 27.89 -7.51 -26.33
N GLY A 269 27.57 -8.30 -27.38
CA GLY A 269 27.45 -7.82 -28.76
C GLY A 269 26.32 -6.79 -28.93
N VAL A 270 25.26 -6.86 -28.17
CA VAL A 270 24.19 -5.86 -28.16
C VAL A 270 24.73 -4.51 -27.65
N VAL A 271 25.41 -4.48 -26.52
CA VAL A 271 26.02 -3.26 -25.96
C VAL A 271 27.05 -2.66 -26.96
N GLN A 272 27.90 -3.52 -27.55
CA GLN A 272 28.86 -3.12 -28.57
C GLN A 272 28.15 -2.46 -29.76
N LYS A 273 27.02 -3.04 -30.19
CA LYS A 273 26.25 -2.48 -31.32
C LYS A 273 25.69 -1.09 -31.03
N TYR A 274 25.20 -0.86 -29.83
CA TYR A 274 24.79 0.49 -29.41
C TYR A 274 25.94 1.49 -29.47
N ARG A 275 27.14 1.10 -29.03
CA ARG A 275 28.35 1.95 -29.10
C ARG A 275 28.79 2.21 -30.51
N GLU A 276 28.80 1.20 -31.39
CA GLU A 276 29.15 1.36 -32.83
C GLU A 276 28.21 2.32 -33.54
N LEU A 277 26.93 2.31 -33.21
CA LEU A 277 25.90 3.16 -33.78
C LEU A 277 25.84 4.56 -33.15
N GLY A 278 26.61 4.83 -32.10
CA GLY A 278 26.55 6.09 -31.34
C GLY A 278 25.21 6.31 -30.63
N VAL A 279 24.44 5.25 -30.40
CA VAL A 279 23.15 5.33 -29.69
C VAL A 279 23.41 5.27 -28.18
N PRO A 280 22.87 6.23 -27.39
CA PRO A 280 23.01 6.20 -25.93
C PRO A 280 22.44 4.94 -25.33
N LEU A 281 23.13 4.37 -24.34
CA LEU A 281 22.73 3.21 -23.55
C LEU A 281 23.39 3.29 -22.18
N ASP A 282 22.60 3.24 -21.12
CA ASP A 282 23.09 3.29 -19.74
C ASP A 282 23.15 1.90 -19.10
N GLY A 283 22.25 1.02 -19.45
CA GLY A 283 22.23 -0.33 -18.92
C GLY A 283 21.61 -1.37 -19.83
N ILE A 284 21.89 -2.63 -19.50
CA ILE A 284 21.32 -3.79 -20.19
C ILE A 284 20.84 -4.81 -19.14
N ILE A 285 19.77 -5.50 -19.45
CA ILE A 285 19.14 -6.48 -18.52
C ILE A 285 19.33 -7.88 -19.08
N GLN A 286 20.02 -8.75 -18.33
CA GLN A 286 19.97 -10.19 -18.56
C GLN A 286 18.78 -10.77 -17.83
N ASP A 287 17.77 -11.14 -18.57
CA ASP A 287 16.60 -11.79 -18.04
C ASP A 287 16.86 -13.30 -17.81
N TRP A 288 15.81 -14.09 -17.63
CA TRP A 288 15.87 -15.48 -17.18
C TRP A 288 16.76 -16.43 -18.03
N ARG A 289 16.94 -17.66 -17.56
CA ARG A 289 17.74 -18.75 -18.15
C ARG A 289 19.26 -18.58 -18.18
N TYR A 290 19.85 -17.58 -17.57
CA TYR A 290 21.28 -17.60 -17.29
C TYR A 290 21.66 -18.73 -16.31
N TRP A 291 20.67 -19.24 -15.57
CA TRP A 291 20.78 -20.42 -14.69
C TRP A 291 20.64 -21.77 -15.39
N GLY A 292 20.31 -21.84 -16.67
CA GLY A 292 20.14 -23.10 -17.43
C GLY A 292 18.68 -23.59 -17.52
N SER A 293 18.38 -24.78 -17.03
CA SER A 293 17.06 -25.38 -17.15
C SER A 293 16.04 -24.79 -16.17
N ASN A 294 14.74 -25.10 -16.36
CA ASN A 294 13.70 -24.66 -15.46
C ASN A 294 13.69 -25.36 -14.09
N TYR A 295 14.33 -26.51 -13.95
CA TYR A 295 14.60 -27.13 -12.64
C TYR A 295 15.62 -26.34 -11.82
N LEU A 296 16.44 -25.51 -12.50
CA LEU A 296 17.40 -24.57 -11.92
C LEU A 296 16.82 -23.15 -11.85
N TRP A 297 15.52 -23.01 -11.94
CA TRP A 297 14.84 -21.72 -11.92
C TRP A 297 15.33 -20.82 -10.78
N ASN A 298 15.81 -19.62 -11.13
CA ASN A 298 16.33 -18.66 -10.18
C ASN A 298 17.46 -19.21 -9.27
N ALA A 299 18.37 -19.99 -9.82
CA ALA A 299 19.50 -20.55 -9.06
C ALA A 299 20.39 -19.47 -8.43
N MET A 300 20.22 -18.20 -8.83
CA MET A 300 21.05 -17.04 -8.44
C MET A 300 22.53 -17.27 -8.79
N ASP A 301 22.78 -18.06 -9.82
CA ASP A 301 24.10 -18.41 -10.33
C ASP A 301 24.04 -18.61 -11.83
N PHE A 302 25.18 -18.41 -12.52
CA PHE A 302 25.33 -18.61 -13.96
C PHE A 302 25.68 -20.09 -14.25
N LEU A 303 24.65 -20.94 -14.30
CA LEU A 303 24.80 -22.38 -14.51
C LEU A 303 24.59 -22.79 -15.98
N ASN A 304 24.27 -21.84 -16.85
CA ASN A 304 24.14 -22.08 -18.28
C ASN A 304 25.51 -21.95 -18.96
N GLU A 305 25.95 -22.98 -19.69
CA GLU A 305 27.24 -23.05 -20.38
C GLU A 305 27.47 -21.89 -21.35
N GLU A 306 26.40 -21.31 -21.89
CA GLU A 306 26.46 -20.11 -22.76
C GLU A 306 26.88 -18.84 -22.02
N PHE A 307 26.95 -18.87 -20.67
CA PHE A 307 27.42 -17.81 -19.80
C PHE A 307 28.61 -18.28 -18.96
N SER A 308 29.58 -18.93 -19.62
CA SER A 308 30.72 -19.62 -18.99
C SER A 308 31.70 -18.72 -18.26
N ASP A 309 31.74 -17.42 -18.55
CA ASP A 309 32.57 -16.42 -17.86
C ASP A 309 31.76 -15.14 -17.56
N PRO A 310 30.87 -15.19 -16.57
CA PRO A 310 30.03 -14.05 -16.22
C PRO A 310 30.85 -12.86 -15.73
N LYS A 311 32.01 -13.08 -15.11
CA LYS A 311 32.90 -12.02 -14.67
C LYS A 311 33.42 -11.23 -15.88
N LYS A 312 33.93 -11.91 -16.88
CA LYS A 312 34.42 -11.30 -18.12
C LYS A 312 33.27 -10.57 -18.86
N MET A 313 32.09 -11.15 -18.89
CA MET A 313 30.90 -10.51 -19.46
C MET A 313 30.59 -9.17 -18.77
N MET A 314 30.59 -9.11 -17.46
CA MET A 314 30.36 -7.89 -16.70
C MET A 314 31.49 -6.86 -16.93
N GLU A 315 32.75 -7.31 -16.93
CA GLU A 315 33.91 -6.44 -17.22
C GLU A 315 33.83 -5.82 -18.62
N ASP A 316 33.43 -6.60 -19.63
CA ASP A 316 33.28 -6.11 -21.01
C ASP A 316 32.17 -5.07 -21.13
N ILE A 317 31.02 -5.31 -20.48
CA ILE A 317 29.88 -4.37 -20.47
C ILE A 317 30.27 -3.08 -19.74
N HIS A 318 30.89 -3.19 -18.55
CA HIS A 318 31.36 -2.03 -17.78
C HIS A 318 32.45 -1.26 -18.55
N GLY A 319 33.36 -1.97 -19.22
CA GLY A 319 34.39 -1.36 -20.07
C GLY A 319 33.84 -0.53 -21.25
N MET A 320 32.62 -0.82 -21.66
CA MET A 320 31.86 -0.04 -22.64
C MET A 320 31.01 1.06 -21.99
N ASN A 321 31.21 1.39 -20.71
CA ASN A 321 30.45 2.38 -19.96
C ASN A 321 28.93 2.10 -19.98
N ALA A 322 28.53 0.85 -19.72
CA ALA A 322 27.16 0.43 -19.52
C ALA A 322 27.07 -0.41 -18.24
N HIS A 323 25.89 -0.43 -17.61
CA HIS A 323 25.62 -1.26 -16.43
C HIS A 323 24.84 -2.51 -16.85
N ILE A 324 24.94 -3.56 -16.04
CA ILE A 324 24.16 -4.78 -16.24
C ILE A 324 23.42 -5.14 -14.95
N ILE A 325 22.18 -5.57 -15.08
CA ILE A 325 21.43 -6.25 -14.01
C ILE A 325 20.93 -7.60 -14.51
N ILE A 326 20.71 -8.50 -13.56
CA ILE A 326 20.11 -9.81 -13.82
C ILE A 326 18.71 -9.87 -13.19
N SER A 327 17.84 -10.65 -13.79
CA SER A 327 16.51 -10.94 -13.28
C SER A 327 16.59 -11.89 -12.09
N ILE A 328 15.93 -11.56 -11.00
CA ILE A 328 15.83 -12.37 -9.78
C ILE A 328 14.35 -12.56 -9.45
N TRP A 329 13.97 -13.79 -9.10
CA TRP A 329 12.60 -14.16 -8.78
C TRP A 329 12.42 -14.56 -7.31
N SER A 330 11.19 -14.56 -6.84
CA SER A 330 10.83 -15.02 -5.49
C SER A 330 10.64 -16.55 -5.39
N ALA A 331 10.61 -17.25 -6.53
CA ALA A 331 10.47 -18.70 -6.58
C ALA A 331 11.80 -19.35 -6.96
N PHE A 332 12.07 -20.53 -6.41
CA PHE A 332 13.27 -21.31 -6.67
C PHE A 332 12.93 -22.69 -7.23
N GLY A 333 13.66 -23.12 -8.24
CA GLY A 333 13.53 -24.45 -8.83
C GLY A 333 14.08 -25.55 -7.91
N PRO A 334 13.54 -26.78 -7.98
CA PRO A 334 13.82 -27.86 -7.03
C PRO A 334 15.26 -28.36 -7.03
N HIS A 335 16.05 -28.05 -8.07
CA HIS A 335 17.46 -28.48 -8.16
C HIS A 335 18.45 -27.36 -7.76
N THR A 336 17.95 -26.23 -7.25
CA THR A 336 18.80 -25.12 -6.85
C THR A 336 19.26 -25.25 -5.41
N LYS A 337 20.47 -24.74 -5.14
CA LYS A 337 20.99 -24.65 -3.77
C LYS A 337 20.07 -23.83 -2.84
N PRO A 338 19.55 -22.64 -3.25
CA PRO A 338 18.59 -21.90 -2.44
C PRO A 338 17.32 -22.69 -2.11
N TYR A 339 16.76 -23.47 -3.08
CA TYR A 339 15.59 -24.29 -2.80
C TYR A 339 15.86 -25.29 -1.66
N HIS A 340 16.94 -26.03 -1.74
CA HIS A 340 17.29 -27.05 -0.73
C HIS A 340 17.52 -26.44 0.66
N GLU A 341 18.12 -25.27 0.71
CA GLU A 341 18.33 -24.54 1.96
C GLU A 341 16.99 -24.07 2.57
N LEU A 342 16.13 -23.48 1.75
CA LEU A 342 14.82 -22.99 2.16
C LEU A 342 13.87 -24.13 2.57
N ASP A 343 13.86 -25.23 1.81
CA ASP A 343 13.00 -26.40 2.09
C ASP A 343 13.40 -27.09 3.39
N LYS A 344 14.70 -27.25 3.63
CA LYS A 344 15.24 -27.80 4.90
C LYS A 344 14.82 -26.96 6.12
N GLY A 345 14.64 -25.65 5.95
CA GLY A 345 14.21 -24.71 7.00
C GLY A 345 12.70 -24.52 7.10
N ASN A 346 11.88 -25.21 6.29
CA ASN A 346 10.44 -24.94 6.14
C ASN A 346 10.14 -23.49 5.78
N MET A 347 10.95 -22.90 4.92
CA MET A 347 10.89 -21.50 4.51
C MET A 347 10.31 -21.31 3.09
N LEU A 348 9.71 -22.35 2.51
CA LEU A 348 8.97 -22.30 1.25
C LEU A 348 7.47 -22.44 1.52
N PHE A 349 6.66 -21.69 0.79
CA PHE A 349 5.22 -21.87 0.85
C PHE A 349 4.80 -23.28 0.39
N ASN A 350 3.84 -23.88 1.08
CA ASN A 350 3.33 -25.22 0.80
C ASN A 350 2.02 -25.23 0.01
N PHE A 351 1.59 -24.07 -0.51
CA PHE A 351 0.41 -23.94 -1.36
C PHE A 351 0.82 -23.51 -2.77
N HIS A 352 -0.05 -23.74 -3.74
CA HIS A 352 0.17 -23.29 -5.11
C HIS A 352 0.27 -21.78 -5.18
N THR A 353 1.37 -21.30 -5.77
CA THR A 353 1.60 -19.91 -6.08
C THR A 353 1.78 -19.73 -7.58
N TRP A 354 1.59 -18.51 -8.07
CA TRP A 354 1.72 -18.26 -9.51
C TRP A 354 3.05 -18.72 -10.14
N PRO A 355 4.23 -18.52 -9.53
CA PRO A 355 5.47 -19.03 -10.12
C PRO A 355 5.68 -20.54 -9.90
N GLU A 356 4.85 -21.18 -9.10
CA GLU A 356 4.90 -22.63 -8.95
C GLU A 356 4.40 -23.26 -10.24
N SER A 357 5.31 -23.85 -10.95
CA SER A 357 4.98 -24.46 -12.21
C SER A 357 5.00 -25.97 -12.09
N GLY A 358 4.34 -26.68 -12.44
CA GLY A 358 4.11 -28.07 -12.52
C GLY A 358 2.90 -28.23 -13.42
N SER A 359 1.72 -28.06 -12.87
CA SER A 359 0.47 -28.10 -13.62
C SER A 359 0.26 -26.88 -14.48
N GLU A 360 0.68 -25.70 -14.03
CA GLU A 360 0.44 -24.43 -14.71
C GLU A 360 1.31 -24.21 -15.95
N LYS A 361 2.36 -24.99 -16.12
CA LYS A 361 3.31 -24.89 -17.25
C LYS A 361 3.86 -23.48 -17.42
N TRP A 362 4.13 -22.81 -16.32
CA TRP A 362 4.73 -21.49 -16.31
C TRP A 362 6.19 -21.56 -15.82
N PRO A 363 7.13 -20.84 -16.44
CA PRO A 363 6.94 -20.07 -17.67
C PRO A 363 6.69 -20.94 -18.90
N PRO A 364 6.09 -20.39 -19.97
CA PRO A 364 5.83 -21.15 -21.20
C PRO A 364 7.08 -21.80 -21.79
N ASN A 365 6.94 -22.91 -22.45
CA ASN A 365 8.04 -23.65 -23.11
C ASN A 365 9.15 -24.14 -22.19
N MET A 366 8.85 -24.33 -20.92
CA MET A 366 9.80 -24.93 -19.99
C MET A 366 9.72 -26.46 -19.98
N ASP A 367 10.80 -27.06 -19.48
CA ASP A 367 10.80 -28.49 -19.15
C ASP A 367 9.86 -28.75 -17.98
N TYR A 368 8.90 -29.58 -18.19
CA TYR A 368 7.84 -29.85 -17.21
C TYR A 368 8.10 -31.18 -16.47
N PRO A 369 7.77 -31.27 -15.18
CA PRO A 369 7.38 -30.20 -14.23
C PRO A 369 8.61 -29.44 -13.74
N SER A 370 8.47 -28.12 -13.50
CA SER A 370 9.57 -27.35 -12.92
C SER A 370 9.62 -27.44 -11.40
N GLY A 371 8.48 -27.52 -10.74
CA GLY A 371 8.36 -27.62 -9.28
C GLY A 371 8.90 -26.43 -8.50
N ALA A 372 8.99 -25.26 -9.12
CA ALA A 372 9.46 -24.06 -8.44
C ALA A 372 8.48 -23.63 -7.35
N ARG A 373 9.01 -23.25 -6.16
CA ARG A 373 8.23 -22.81 -5.01
C ARG A 373 8.70 -21.44 -4.53
N VAL A 374 7.74 -20.60 -4.09
CA VAL A 374 8.00 -19.27 -3.55
C VAL A 374 8.49 -19.37 -2.12
N TYR A 375 9.51 -18.57 -1.77
CA TYR A 375 10.00 -18.51 -0.40
C TYR A 375 9.10 -17.61 0.47
N ASP A 376 9.06 -17.91 1.77
CA ASP A 376 8.37 -17.10 2.76
C ASP A 376 9.18 -15.82 3.09
N ALA A 377 8.83 -14.72 2.44
CA ALA A 377 9.48 -13.43 2.66
C ALA A 377 9.28 -12.85 4.07
N TYR A 378 8.31 -13.36 4.84
CA TYR A 378 8.10 -12.96 6.24
C TYR A 378 9.02 -13.71 7.20
N HIS A 379 9.56 -14.84 6.79
CA HIS A 379 10.54 -15.59 7.59
C HIS A 379 11.90 -14.89 7.58
N PRO A 380 12.45 -14.46 8.75
CA PRO A 380 13.68 -13.67 8.78
C PRO A 380 14.90 -14.35 8.15
N GLN A 381 15.05 -15.67 8.31
CA GLN A 381 16.15 -16.43 7.74
C GLN A 381 15.99 -16.61 6.23
N ALA A 382 14.76 -16.77 5.73
CA ALA A 382 14.51 -16.91 4.31
C ALA A 382 14.92 -15.66 3.52
N ARG A 383 14.73 -14.47 4.09
CA ARG A 383 15.22 -13.22 3.48
C ARG A 383 16.75 -13.21 3.32
N GLY A 384 17.47 -13.82 4.26
CA GLY A 384 18.93 -13.93 4.18
C GLY A 384 19.40 -14.84 3.02
N VAL A 385 18.69 -15.91 2.71
CA VAL A 385 18.99 -16.78 1.57
C VAL A 385 18.76 -16.06 0.23
N HIS A 386 17.75 -15.19 0.16
CA HIS A 386 17.43 -14.42 -1.04
C HIS A 386 18.28 -13.14 -1.20
N ASP A 387 19.13 -12.79 -0.23
CA ASP A 387 19.93 -11.57 -0.30
C ASP A 387 21.05 -11.72 -1.34
N PRO A 388 21.04 -10.91 -2.42
CA PRO A 388 22.05 -10.99 -3.47
C PRO A 388 23.49 -10.70 -2.99
N ARG A 389 23.66 -10.08 -1.82
CA ARG A 389 24.97 -9.88 -1.22
C ARG A 389 25.63 -11.20 -0.78
N ASN A 390 24.84 -12.26 -0.58
CA ASN A 390 25.34 -13.59 -0.25
C ASN A 390 25.81 -14.36 -1.51
N LEU A 391 25.66 -13.78 -2.72
CA LEU A 391 26.14 -14.33 -3.99
C LEU A 391 27.58 -13.97 -4.31
N ALA A 392 28.19 -13.07 -3.55
CA ALA A 392 29.56 -12.55 -3.77
C ALA A 392 30.61 -13.35 -3.00
N GLY A 393 30.45 -14.70 -2.88
CA GLY A 393 31.41 -15.61 -2.27
C GLY A 393 32.25 -16.38 -3.29
#